data_ba3bf6e26a562f25bbe55ddbdea52cba
#
_entry.id   ba3bf6e26a562f25bbe55ddbdea52cba
#
_cell.length_a   1.000
_cell.length_b   1.000
_cell.length_c   1.000
_cell.angle_alpha   90.00
_cell.angle_beta   90.00
_cell.angle_gamma   90.00
#
_symmetry.space_group_name_H-M   'P 1'
#
loop_
_entity.id
_entity.type
_entity.pdbx_description
1 polymer ?
#
loop_
_entity_poly.entity_id
_entity_poly.type
_entity_poly.pdbx_seq_one_letter_code
_entity_poly.pdbx_strand_id
1 'polypeptide(L)'
;MYKNNIIDVTHFKSRKASSLEKSTYDKYKNKSKKIVADMKKHLATDYTKGSKDLSDDMNDFLDYFYKQLKDDNIVLVNQVDTSDSVYKKFAKGKTSLSRFLQYAISKQWIDQEKLDIKSGYYTSEEIYKKLLDYGFKKLKDDTGFAKLIYGYLVQHYELSGTDTCLLLMDQKAVKKSKTDYTNLQSGALSPYSYIIKQIKKLEITPGDLGLEPCSGSLVVTDVKTGDVKAMVTYPSYDNNKMANKVDSEYYNKKLIQNSSSPLLNRPTMQEMAPGSTFKVI
;
A
#
# COMPACT_ATOMS: atom_id res chain seq x y z
N MET A 1 8.11 3.67 3.90
CA MET A 1 8.49 4.89 3.16
C MET A 1 7.90 4.92 1.75
N TYR A 2 8.21 3.97 0.87
CA TYR A 2 7.62 3.91 -0.49
C TYR A 2 6.09 3.77 -0.46
N LYS A 3 5.55 2.87 0.35
CA LYS A 3 4.11 2.62 0.49
C LYS A 3 3.36 3.88 0.93
N ASN A 4 3.94 4.67 1.82
CA ASN A 4 3.31 5.84 2.45
C ASN A 4 3.64 7.17 1.76
N ASN A 5 4.16 7.15 0.53
CA ASN A 5 4.52 8.33 -0.27
C ASN A 5 5.54 9.29 0.37
N ILE A 6 6.34 8.85 1.35
CA ILE A 6 7.46 9.64 1.86
C ILE A 6 8.54 9.75 0.78
N ILE A 7 8.77 8.65 0.06
CA ILE A 7 9.54 8.63 -1.17
C ILE A 7 8.55 8.61 -2.33
N ASP A 8 8.54 9.65 -3.12
CA ASP A 8 7.71 9.76 -4.32
C ASP A 8 8.36 9.00 -5.49
N VAL A 9 7.87 7.79 -5.73
CA VAL A 9 8.36 6.94 -6.81
C VAL A 9 8.03 7.50 -8.21
N THR A 10 7.08 8.43 -8.32
CA THR A 10 6.74 9.06 -9.61
C THR A 10 7.81 10.06 -10.04
N HIS A 11 8.48 10.69 -9.06
CA HIS A 11 9.57 11.63 -9.30
C HIS A 11 10.79 10.96 -9.96
N PHE A 12 10.99 9.67 -9.77
CA PHE A 12 12.10 8.91 -10.36
C PHE A 12 12.12 8.95 -11.90
N LYS A 13 10.96 9.17 -12.52
CA LYS A 13 10.82 9.33 -13.98
C LYS A 13 11.07 10.77 -14.44
N SER A 14 11.24 11.71 -13.51
CA SER A 14 11.39 13.13 -13.82
C SER A 14 12.74 13.41 -14.47
N ARG A 15 12.78 14.44 -15.32
CA ARG A 15 14.05 15.00 -15.86
C ARG A 15 14.94 15.58 -14.75
N LYS A 16 14.35 15.99 -13.63
CA LYS A 16 15.03 16.55 -12.45
C LYS A 16 15.47 15.48 -11.44
N ALA A 17 15.20 14.21 -11.71
CA ALA A 17 15.59 13.12 -10.82
C ALA A 17 17.11 13.05 -10.67
N SER A 18 17.58 12.80 -9.45
CA SER A 18 19.00 12.61 -9.13
C SER A 18 19.54 11.34 -9.83
N SER A 19 20.86 11.17 -9.84
CA SER A 19 21.50 9.97 -10.37
C SER A 19 21.07 8.72 -9.59
N LEU A 20 20.90 8.84 -8.27
CA LEU A 20 20.42 7.75 -7.42
C LEU A 20 18.96 7.38 -7.72
N GLU A 21 18.09 8.38 -7.92
CA GLU A 21 16.70 8.16 -8.31
C GLU A 21 16.60 7.44 -9.66
N LYS A 22 17.39 7.85 -10.64
CA LYS A 22 17.46 7.19 -11.97
C LYS A 22 17.93 5.75 -11.85
N SER A 23 19.01 5.52 -11.12
CA SER A 23 19.53 4.16 -10.86
C SER A 23 18.50 3.28 -10.15
N THR A 24 17.79 3.84 -9.17
CA THR A 24 16.71 3.14 -8.46
C THR A 24 15.56 2.80 -9.41
N TYR A 25 15.21 3.72 -10.31
CA TYR A 25 14.19 3.47 -11.34
C TYR A 25 14.60 2.37 -12.32
N ASP A 26 15.88 2.31 -12.72
CA ASP A 26 16.37 1.24 -13.60
C ASP A 26 16.31 -0.13 -12.92
N LYS A 27 16.67 -0.21 -11.63
CA LYS A 27 16.49 -1.44 -10.83
C LYS A 27 15.02 -1.86 -10.83
N TYR A 28 14.11 -0.94 -10.52
CA TYR A 28 12.67 -1.17 -10.58
C TYR A 28 12.22 -1.69 -11.95
N LYS A 29 12.61 -1.01 -13.04
CA LYS A 29 12.20 -1.36 -14.40
C LYS A 29 12.62 -2.78 -14.79
N ASN A 30 13.85 -3.16 -14.43
CA ASN A 30 14.37 -4.49 -14.70
C ASN A 30 13.64 -5.56 -13.87
N LYS A 31 13.39 -5.30 -12.59
CA LYS A 31 12.66 -6.22 -11.72
C LYS A 31 11.20 -6.35 -12.15
N SER A 32 10.53 -5.24 -12.45
CA SER A 32 9.14 -5.22 -12.94
C SER A 32 8.94 -6.11 -14.16
N LYS A 33 9.86 -6.06 -15.13
CA LYS A 33 9.79 -6.95 -16.31
C LYS A 33 9.82 -8.45 -15.91
N LYS A 34 10.69 -8.82 -14.96
CA LYS A 34 10.80 -10.21 -14.49
C LYS A 34 9.54 -10.63 -13.73
N ILE A 35 9.08 -9.81 -12.80
CA ILE A 35 7.86 -10.08 -12.02
C ILE A 35 6.66 -10.25 -12.94
N VAL A 36 6.45 -9.34 -13.90
CA VAL A 36 5.33 -9.43 -14.86
C VAL A 36 5.45 -10.69 -15.73
N ALA A 37 6.66 -11.08 -16.15
CA ALA A 37 6.86 -12.32 -16.90
C ALA A 37 6.50 -13.56 -16.05
N ASP A 38 6.86 -13.56 -14.77
CA ASP A 38 6.52 -14.65 -13.85
C ASP A 38 5.03 -14.67 -13.51
N MET A 39 4.40 -13.53 -13.29
CA MET A 39 2.94 -13.44 -13.15
C MET A 39 2.22 -14.04 -14.37
N LYS A 40 2.68 -13.74 -15.61
CA LYS A 40 2.11 -14.31 -16.84
C LYS A 40 2.19 -15.83 -16.86
N LYS A 41 3.28 -16.44 -16.36
CA LYS A 41 3.37 -17.91 -16.22
C LYS A 41 2.31 -18.46 -15.26
N HIS A 42 2.09 -17.78 -14.13
CA HIS A 42 1.10 -18.20 -13.14
C HIS A 42 -0.34 -17.92 -13.58
N LEU A 43 -0.53 -17.07 -14.58
CA LEU A 43 -1.82 -16.80 -15.23
C LEU A 43 -2.00 -17.52 -16.57
N ALA A 44 -1.09 -18.43 -16.94
CA ALA A 44 -1.28 -19.28 -18.11
C ALA A 44 -2.52 -20.17 -17.94
N THR A 45 -3.17 -20.54 -19.05
CA THR A 45 -4.45 -21.28 -19.05
C THR A 45 -4.35 -22.66 -18.40
N ASP A 46 -3.20 -23.30 -18.49
CA ASP A 46 -2.89 -24.62 -17.92
C ASP A 46 -2.35 -24.57 -16.49
N TYR A 47 -2.14 -23.38 -15.91
CA TYR A 47 -1.61 -23.24 -14.56
C TYR A 47 -2.66 -23.62 -13.50
N THR A 48 -2.32 -24.60 -12.64
CA THR A 48 -3.28 -25.21 -11.71
C THR A 48 -3.00 -24.96 -10.22
N LYS A 49 -1.75 -24.65 -9.86
CA LYS A 49 -1.35 -24.50 -8.45
C LYS A 49 -2.06 -23.31 -7.80
N GLY A 50 -2.61 -23.51 -6.62
CA GLY A 50 -3.27 -22.48 -5.82
C GLY A 50 -2.29 -21.54 -5.12
N SER A 51 -2.81 -20.50 -4.46
CA SER A 51 -1.97 -19.52 -3.75
C SER A 51 -1.16 -20.14 -2.61
N LYS A 52 -1.60 -21.25 -2.03
CA LYS A 52 -0.85 -21.96 -0.99
C LYS A 52 0.47 -22.58 -1.46
N ASP A 53 0.61 -22.76 -2.76
CA ASP A 53 1.78 -23.37 -3.38
C ASP A 53 2.73 -22.32 -4.00
N LEU A 54 2.43 -21.04 -3.79
CA LEU A 54 3.22 -19.90 -4.27
C LEU A 54 4.00 -19.24 -3.12
N SER A 55 5.02 -18.48 -3.48
CA SER A 55 5.67 -17.58 -2.52
C SER A 55 4.74 -16.44 -2.13
N ASP A 56 4.96 -15.89 -0.92
CA ASP A 56 4.19 -14.75 -0.42
C ASP A 56 4.27 -13.56 -1.39
N ASP A 57 5.46 -13.26 -1.92
CA ASP A 57 5.64 -12.18 -2.89
C ASP A 57 4.81 -12.38 -4.16
N MET A 58 4.78 -13.61 -4.70
CA MET A 58 3.99 -13.88 -5.91
C MET A 58 2.50 -13.80 -5.62
N ASN A 59 2.05 -14.23 -4.45
CA ASN A 59 0.69 -14.05 -3.99
C ASN A 59 0.33 -12.56 -3.93
N ASP A 60 1.18 -11.73 -3.32
CA ASP A 60 0.97 -10.28 -3.24
C ASP A 60 0.80 -9.64 -4.63
N PHE A 61 1.61 -10.05 -5.63
CA PHE A 61 1.50 -9.52 -6.98
C PHE A 61 0.22 -10.00 -7.70
N LEU A 62 -0.16 -11.26 -7.54
CA LEU A 62 -1.38 -11.80 -8.15
C LEU A 62 -2.64 -11.27 -7.45
N ASP A 63 -2.61 -11.10 -6.14
CA ASP A 63 -3.70 -10.50 -5.37
C ASP A 63 -3.89 -9.04 -5.76
N TYR A 64 -2.80 -8.30 -6.00
CA TYR A 64 -2.87 -6.94 -6.51
C TYR A 64 -3.48 -6.88 -7.90
N PHE A 65 -3.08 -7.79 -8.80
CA PHE A 65 -3.67 -7.92 -10.13
C PHE A 65 -5.18 -8.18 -10.04
N TYR A 66 -5.59 -9.15 -9.22
CA TYR A 66 -6.99 -9.49 -9.02
C TYR A 66 -7.78 -8.33 -8.37
N LYS A 67 -7.16 -7.62 -7.42
CA LYS A 67 -7.74 -6.42 -6.83
C LYS A 67 -8.04 -5.36 -7.88
N GLN A 68 -7.11 -5.09 -8.79
CA GLN A 68 -7.32 -4.13 -9.88
C GLN A 68 -8.50 -4.51 -10.77
N LEU A 69 -8.64 -5.79 -11.10
CA LEU A 69 -9.81 -6.26 -11.88
C LEU A 69 -11.13 -6.05 -11.15
N LYS A 70 -11.14 -6.15 -9.81
CA LYS A 70 -12.32 -5.87 -8.98
C LYS A 70 -12.60 -4.36 -8.89
N ASP A 71 -11.59 -3.57 -8.63
CA ASP A 71 -11.70 -2.11 -8.46
C ASP A 71 -12.21 -1.45 -9.76
N ASP A 72 -11.81 -1.98 -10.93
CA ASP A 72 -12.30 -1.55 -12.24
C ASP A 72 -13.69 -2.17 -12.60
N ASN A 73 -14.26 -2.99 -11.71
CA ASN A 73 -15.48 -3.76 -11.96
C ASN A 73 -15.43 -4.62 -13.24
N ILE A 74 -14.25 -5.16 -13.55
CA ILE A 74 -14.12 -6.22 -14.58
C ILE A 74 -14.62 -7.54 -14.00
N VAL A 75 -14.25 -7.86 -12.75
CA VAL A 75 -14.89 -8.92 -11.99
C VAL A 75 -16.12 -8.34 -11.29
N LEU A 76 -17.30 -8.81 -11.67
CA LEU A 76 -18.58 -8.37 -11.13
C LEU A 76 -18.82 -9.00 -9.75
N VAL A 77 -18.17 -8.44 -8.72
CA VAL A 77 -18.14 -9.00 -7.37
C VAL A 77 -19.52 -9.32 -6.83
N ASN A 78 -20.52 -8.49 -7.16
CA ASN A 78 -21.91 -8.68 -6.72
C ASN A 78 -22.62 -9.85 -7.41
N GLN A 79 -22.08 -10.35 -8.53
CA GLN A 79 -22.60 -11.51 -9.25
C GLN A 79 -21.89 -12.81 -8.88
N VAL A 80 -20.74 -12.71 -8.19
CA VAL A 80 -19.98 -13.88 -7.77
C VAL A 80 -20.75 -14.63 -6.69
N ASP A 81 -21.14 -15.87 -6.99
CA ASP A 81 -21.74 -16.76 -6.00
C ASP A 81 -20.66 -17.27 -5.02
N THR A 82 -20.65 -16.72 -3.81
CA THR A 82 -19.72 -17.11 -2.75
C THR A 82 -19.99 -18.52 -2.21
N SER A 83 -21.13 -19.11 -2.51
CA SER A 83 -21.47 -20.52 -2.16
C SER A 83 -20.90 -21.51 -3.16
N ASP A 84 -20.49 -21.05 -4.35
CA ASP A 84 -19.96 -21.89 -5.42
C ASP A 84 -18.71 -22.67 -4.98
N SER A 85 -18.60 -23.90 -5.45
CA SER A 85 -17.54 -24.83 -5.07
C SER A 85 -16.14 -24.38 -5.56
N VAL A 86 -16.07 -23.79 -6.76
CA VAL A 86 -14.80 -23.29 -7.34
C VAL A 86 -14.38 -22.02 -6.63
N TYR A 87 -15.33 -21.09 -6.36
CA TYR A 87 -15.04 -19.91 -5.55
C TYR A 87 -14.51 -20.27 -4.16
N LYS A 88 -15.16 -21.23 -3.46
CA LYS A 88 -14.69 -21.69 -2.14
C LYS A 88 -13.29 -22.31 -2.17
N LYS A 89 -12.93 -23.02 -3.24
CA LYS A 89 -11.58 -23.55 -3.43
C LYS A 89 -10.57 -22.43 -3.67
N PHE A 90 -10.94 -21.44 -4.49
CA PHE A 90 -10.11 -20.26 -4.75
C PHE A 90 -9.90 -19.43 -3.47
N ALA A 91 -10.96 -19.09 -2.75
CA ALA A 91 -10.88 -18.36 -1.48
C ALA A 91 -10.04 -19.05 -0.40
N LYS A 92 -9.95 -20.40 -0.46
CA LYS A 92 -9.09 -21.22 0.42
C LYS A 92 -7.67 -21.42 -0.14
N GLY A 93 -7.30 -20.78 -1.25
CA GLY A 93 -5.99 -20.92 -1.88
C GLY A 93 -5.70 -22.31 -2.47
N LYS A 94 -6.73 -23.11 -2.77
CA LYS A 94 -6.61 -24.46 -3.34
C LYS A 94 -6.75 -24.51 -4.86
N THR A 95 -6.96 -23.37 -5.49
CA THR A 95 -7.08 -23.25 -6.96
C THR A 95 -6.37 -21.99 -7.41
N SER A 96 -5.82 -21.99 -8.61
CA SER A 96 -5.10 -20.83 -9.17
C SER A 96 -6.06 -19.70 -9.50
N LEU A 97 -5.51 -18.47 -9.49
CA LEU A 97 -6.23 -17.29 -9.99
C LEU A 97 -6.60 -17.47 -11.48
N SER A 98 -5.69 -18.06 -12.29
CA SER A 98 -5.97 -18.37 -13.68
C SER A 98 -7.23 -19.21 -13.85
N ARG A 99 -7.31 -20.34 -13.15
CA ARG A 99 -8.46 -21.24 -13.22
C ARG A 99 -9.75 -20.60 -12.71
N PHE A 100 -9.64 -19.80 -11.65
CA PHE A 100 -10.78 -19.05 -11.14
C PHE A 100 -11.30 -18.02 -12.16
N LEU A 101 -10.42 -17.25 -12.80
CA LEU A 101 -10.83 -16.25 -13.80
C LEU A 101 -11.45 -16.89 -15.05
N GLN A 102 -10.90 -18.01 -15.53
CA GLN A 102 -11.49 -18.77 -16.63
C GLN A 102 -12.89 -19.31 -16.27
N TYR A 103 -13.05 -19.79 -15.05
CA TYR A 103 -14.36 -20.21 -14.53
C TYR A 103 -15.33 -19.02 -14.41
N ALA A 104 -14.85 -17.88 -13.92
CA ALA A 104 -15.65 -16.65 -13.82
C ALA A 104 -16.17 -16.18 -15.18
N ILE A 105 -15.40 -16.36 -16.26
CA ILE A 105 -15.84 -16.10 -17.64
C ILE A 105 -17.01 -17.02 -18.00
N SER A 106 -16.91 -18.33 -17.73
CA SER A 106 -17.96 -19.30 -18.02
C SER A 106 -19.25 -19.05 -17.24
N LYS A 107 -19.16 -18.38 -16.08
CA LYS A 107 -20.28 -18.00 -15.20
C LYS A 107 -20.80 -16.61 -15.44
N GLN A 108 -20.27 -15.90 -16.45
CA GLN A 108 -20.63 -14.50 -16.74
C GLN A 108 -20.37 -13.53 -15.57
N TRP A 109 -19.40 -13.84 -14.71
CA TRP A 109 -18.96 -12.95 -13.63
C TRP A 109 -17.94 -11.91 -14.08
N ILE A 110 -17.65 -11.88 -15.39
CA ILE A 110 -16.73 -10.92 -16.01
C ILE A 110 -17.49 -9.97 -16.90
N ASP A 111 -17.27 -8.67 -16.70
CA ASP A 111 -17.82 -7.63 -17.57
C ASP A 111 -17.05 -7.60 -18.90
N GLN A 112 -17.66 -8.20 -19.93
CA GLN A 112 -17.05 -8.32 -21.25
C GLN A 112 -17.10 -6.99 -22.02
N GLU A 113 -18.05 -6.12 -21.76
CA GLU A 113 -18.16 -4.83 -22.45
C GLU A 113 -16.95 -3.95 -22.16
N LYS A 114 -16.45 -3.96 -20.93
CA LYS A 114 -15.24 -3.22 -20.53
C LYS A 114 -13.93 -3.77 -21.11
N LEU A 115 -13.96 -4.98 -21.66
CA LEU A 115 -12.80 -5.60 -22.30
C LEU A 115 -12.69 -5.28 -23.80
N ASP A 116 -13.42 -4.27 -24.31
CA ASP A 116 -13.52 -3.96 -25.74
C ASP A 116 -13.95 -5.18 -26.60
N ILE A 117 -14.78 -6.05 -26.02
CA ILE A 117 -15.37 -7.18 -26.71
C ILE A 117 -16.61 -6.66 -27.45
N LYS A 118 -16.41 -6.28 -28.71
CA LYS A 118 -17.50 -5.88 -29.61
C LYS A 118 -18.38 -7.09 -29.93
N SER A 119 -19.64 -6.84 -30.32
CA SER A 119 -20.56 -7.88 -30.75
C SER A 119 -19.94 -8.84 -31.76
N GLY A 120 -19.72 -10.09 -31.34
CA GLY A 120 -19.09 -11.16 -32.12
C GLY A 120 -18.98 -12.42 -31.27
N TYR A 121 -18.74 -13.57 -31.94
CA TYR A 121 -18.52 -14.82 -31.24
C TYR A 121 -17.05 -14.88 -30.78
N TYR A 122 -16.84 -14.80 -29.45
CA TYR A 122 -15.53 -15.00 -28.83
C TYR A 122 -15.52 -16.29 -28.03
N THR A 123 -14.46 -17.03 -28.13
CA THR A 123 -14.21 -18.20 -27.27
C THR A 123 -13.85 -17.74 -25.87
N SER A 124 -14.05 -18.59 -24.86
CA SER A 124 -13.63 -18.30 -23.48
C SER A 124 -12.13 -18.01 -23.37
N GLU A 125 -11.32 -18.63 -24.22
CA GLU A 125 -9.88 -18.41 -24.26
C GLU A 125 -9.52 -17.01 -24.79
N GLU A 126 -10.21 -16.54 -25.83
CA GLU A 126 -10.03 -15.19 -26.38
C GLU A 126 -10.46 -14.12 -25.36
N ILE A 127 -11.58 -14.35 -24.66
CA ILE A 127 -12.03 -13.47 -23.58
C ILE A 127 -10.99 -13.44 -22.47
N TYR A 128 -10.47 -14.59 -22.06
CA TYR A 128 -9.43 -14.68 -21.03
C TYR A 128 -8.16 -13.93 -21.42
N LYS A 129 -7.71 -14.07 -22.67
CA LYS A 129 -6.57 -13.31 -23.18
C LYS A 129 -6.79 -11.80 -23.12
N LYS A 130 -7.95 -11.32 -23.56
CA LYS A 130 -8.32 -9.89 -23.47
C LYS A 130 -8.35 -9.40 -22.02
N LEU A 131 -8.85 -10.20 -21.09
CA LEU A 131 -8.85 -9.90 -19.64
C LEU A 131 -7.42 -9.73 -19.12
N LEU A 132 -6.52 -10.65 -19.46
CA LEU A 132 -5.11 -10.54 -19.07
C LEU A 132 -4.44 -9.32 -19.68
N ASP A 133 -4.65 -9.05 -20.96
CA ASP A 133 -4.11 -7.89 -21.67
C ASP A 133 -4.59 -6.58 -21.01
N TYR A 134 -5.88 -6.50 -20.66
CA TYR A 134 -6.44 -5.37 -19.91
C TYR A 134 -5.71 -5.18 -18.59
N GLY A 135 -5.65 -6.22 -17.74
CA GLY A 135 -5.04 -6.16 -16.42
C GLY A 135 -3.57 -5.77 -16.47
N PHE A 136 -2.77 -6.39 -17.36
CA PHE A 136 -1.35 -6.04 -17.50
C PHE A 136 -1.13 -4.64 -18.08
N LYS A 137 -2.00 -4.15 -18.96
CA LYS A 137 -1.98 -2.77 -19.45
C LYS A 137 -2.19 -1.78 -18.31
N LYS A 138 -3.13 -2.06 -17.40
CA LYS A 138 -3.38 -1.24 -16.21
C LYS A 138 -2.19 -1.21 -15.26
N LEU A 139 -1.59 -2.37 -14.97
CA LEU A 139 -0.43 -2.45 -14.06
C LEU A 139 0.78 -1.67 -14.55
N LYS A 140 0.93 -1.47 -15.86
CA LYS A 140 2.13 -0.85 -16.45
C LYS A 140 2.43 0.53 -15.91
N ASP A 141 1.38 1.34 -15.68
CA ASP A 141 1.50 2.72 -15.21
C ASP A 141 0.90 2.91 -13.80
N ASP A 142 0.54 1.80 -13.13
CA ASP A 142 -0.07 1.84 -11.81
C ASP A 142 0.97 2.12 -10.72
N THR A 143 0.74 3.20 -9.97
CA THR A 143 1.63 3.64 -8.89
C THR A 143 1.61 2.69 -7.70
N GLY A 144 0.48 2.05 -7.40
CA GLY A 144 0.35 1.09 -6.31
C GLY A 144 1.15 -0.17 -6.59
N PHE A 145 1.07 -0.68 -7.83
CA PHE A 145 1.90 -1.81 -8.27
C PHE A 145 3.40 -1.46 -8.26
N ALA A 146 3.75 -0.24 -8.69
CA ALA A 146 5.14 0.21 -8.59
C ALA A 146 5.63 0.22 -7.14
N LYS A 147 4.84 0.70 -6.18
CA LYS A 147 5.19 0.69 -4.75
C LYS A 147 5.35 -0.71 -4.18
N LEU A 148 4.52 -1.66 -4.64
CA LEU A 148 4.64 -3.07 -4.25
C LEU A 148 6.00 -3.63 -4.71
N ILE A 149 6.42 -3.35 -5.95
CA ILE A 149 7.72 -3.76 -6.48
C ILE A 149 8.88 -3.06 -5.72
N TYR A 150 8.77 -1.77 -5.39
CA TYR A 150 9.79 -1.11 -4.56
C TYR A 150 9.87 -1.73 -3.15
N GLY A 151 8.73 -2.10 -2.57
CA GLY A 151 8.69 -2.86 -1.32
C GLY A 151 9.44 -4.18 -1.42
N TYR A 152 9.18 -4.93 -2.48
CA TYR A 152 9.90 -6.16 -2.81
C TYR A 152 11.42 -5.94 -2.91
N LEU A 153 11.87 -4.93 -3.66
CA LEU A 153 13.29 -4.62 -3.82
C LEU A 153 13.99 -4.31 -2.49
N VAL A 154 13.29 -3.65 -1.57
CA VAL A 154 13.82 -3.37 -0.22
C VAL A 154 13.87 -4.64 0.63
N GLN A 155 12.82 -5.45 0.64
CA GLN A 155 12.75 -6.70 1.40
C GLN A 155 13.82 -7.71 0.97
N HIS A 156 14.12 -7.75 -0.32
CA HIS A 156 15.16 -8.62 -0.90
C HIS A 156 16.54 -7.97 -1.00
N TYR A 157 16.76 -6.86 -0.29
CA TYR A 157 18.06 -6.14 -0.24
C TYR A 157 18.63 -5.69 -1.59
N GLU A 158 17.79 -5.64 -2.64
CA GLU A 158 18.16 -5.08 -3.94
C GLU A 158 18.19 -3.54 -3.93
N LEU A 159 17.47 -2.93 -2.99
CA LEU A 159 17.62 -1.54 -2.56
C LEU A 159 18.06 -1.53 -1.10
N SER A 160 19.21 -0.92 -0.85
CA SER A 160 19.76 -0.85 0.50
C SER A 160 19.03 0.18 1.37
N GLY A 161 19.15 0.01 2.69
CA GLY A 161 18.70 1.04 3.64
C GLY A 161 19.45 2.35 3.44
N THR A 162 20.73 2.31 3.04
CA THR A 162 21.52 3.49 2.67
C THR A 162 20.90 4.22 1.49
N ASP A 163 20.61 3.52 0.36
CA ASP A 163 19.96 4.11 -0.79
C ASP A 163 18.63 4.79 -0.40
N THR A 164 17.84 4.13 0.45
CA THR A 164 16.56 4.65 0.95
C THR A 164 16.76 5.95 1.74
N CYS A 165 17.75 6.02 2.64
CA CYS A 165 18.05 7.21 3.42
C CYS A 165 18.56 8.37 2.55
N LEU A 166 19.38 8.07 1.55
CA LEU A 166 19.87 9.07 0.60
C LEU A 166 18.74 9.63 -0.27
N LEU A 167 17.82 8.78 -0.72
CA LEU A 167 16.62 9.19 -1.47
C LEU A 167 15.72 10.13 -0.67
N LEU A 168 15.55 9.91 0.65
CA LEU A 168 14.80 10.84 1.52
C LEU A 168 15.39 12.24 1.49
N MET A 169 16.73 12.36 1.49
CA MET A 169 17.41 13.65 1.41
C MET A 169 17.36 14.25 0.00
N ASP A 170 17.49 13.43 -1.05
CA ASP A 170 17.46 13.92 -2.44
C ASP A 170 16.08 14.47 -2.81
N GLN A 171 15.01 13.84 -2.32
CA GLN A 171 13.63 14.29 -2.49
C GLN A 171 13.17 15.35 -1.49
N LYS A 172 14.06 15.78 -0.58
CA LYS A 172 13.75 16.76 0.47
C LYS A 172 12.62 16.33 1.40
N ALA A 173 12.38 15.03 1.52
CA ALA A 173 11.46 14.48 2.50
C ALA A 173 11.96 14.70 3.94
N VAL A 174 13.27 14.82 4.08
CA VAL A 174 13.96 15.25 5.31
C VAL A 174 14.97 16.35 4.95
N LYS A 175 15.35 17.16 5.95
CA LYS A 175 16.36 18.21 5.74
C LYS A 175 17.69 17.62 5.29
N LYS A 176 18.20 18.07 4.13
CA LYS A 176 19.46 17.60 3.57
C LYS A 176 20.63 18.06 4.44
N SER A 177 21.42 17.09 4.92
CA SER A 177 22.68 17.32 5.64
C SER A 177 23.82 16.73 4.83
N LYS A 178 24.77 17.58 4.41
CA LYS A 178 25.96 17.13 3.65
C LYS A 178 26.78 16.11 4.44
N THR A 179 26.97 16.34 5.74
CA THR A 179 27.71 15.43 6.63
C THR A 179 27.01 14.06 6.74
N ASP A 180 25.70 14.05 6.99
CA ASP A 180 24.95 12.78 7.11
C ASP A 180 24.93 12.04 5.77
N TYR A 181 24.83 12.77 4.65
CA TYR A 181 24.87 12.19 3.31
C TYR A 181 26.21 11.46 3.06
N THR A 182 27.33 12.12 3.32
CA THR A 182 28.68 11.54 3.16
C THR A 182 28.90 10.36 4.13
N ASN A 183 28.46 10.49 5.39
CA ASN A 183 28.61 9.43 6.39
C ASN A 183 27.77 8.20 6.06
N LEU A 184 26.58 8.35 5.49
CA LEU A 184 25.79 7.24 4.97
C LEU A 184 26.48 6.55 3.79
N GLN A 185 27.04 7.31 2.85
CA GLN A 185 27.74 6.76 1.69
C GLN A 185 28.99 6.00 2.08
N SER A 186 29.75 6.50 3.06
CA SER A 186 30.97 5.86 3.56
C SER A 186 30.73 4.70 4.55
N GLY A 187 29.48 4.52 5.02
CA GLY A 187 29.14 3.56 6.05
C GLY A 187 29.47 4.00 7.49
N ALA A 188 29.99 5.22 7.69
CA ALA A 188 30.27 5.78 9.01
C ALA A 188 28.98 6.06 9.81
N LEU A 189 27.84 6.19 9.13
CA LEU A 189 26.51 6.31 9.72
C LEU A 189 25.63 5.19 9.18
N SER A 190 25.09 4.34 10.05
CA SER A 190 24.18 3.29 9.62
C SER A 190 22.79 3.88 9.25
N PRO A 191 22.06 3.28 8.28
CA PRO A 191 20.70 3.68 7.96
C PRO A 191 19.77 3.68 9.17
N TYR A 192 19.90 2.68 10.05
CA TYR A 192 19.12 2.60 11.29
C TYR A 192 19.37 3.81 12.20
N SER A 193 20.64 4.11 12.49
CA SER A 193 21.01 5.25 13.33
C SER A 193 20.56 6.58 12.72
N TYR A 194 20.61 6.70 11.38
CA TYR A 194 20.12 7.87 10.67
C TYR A 194 18.60 8.04 10.84
N ILE A 195 17.81 6.99 10.65
CA ILE A 195 16.35 7.04 10.81
C ILE A 195 15.97 7.40 12.25
N ILE A 196 16.60 6.78 13.26
CA ILE A 196 16.38 7.15 14.66
C ILE A 196 16.69 8.62 14.92
N LYS A 197 17.76 9.14 14.33
CA LYS A 197 18.11 10.58 14.41
C LYS A 197 17.02 11.47 13.80
N GLN A 198 16.42 11.08 12.66
CA GLN A 198 15.36 11.84 12.03
C GLN A 198 14.04 11.77 12.83
N ILE A 199 13.72 10.62 13.41
CA ILE A 199 12.57 10.48 14.32
C ILE A 199 12.72 11.37 15.55
N LYS A 200 13.91 11.36 16.20
CA LYS A 200 14.19 12.25 17.35
C LYS A 200 14.09 13.74 17.02
N LYS A 201 14.32 14.11 15.76
CA LYS A 201 14.15 15.49 15.27
C LYS A 201 12.74 15.80 14.80
N LEU A 202 11.81 14.84 14.86
CA LEU A 202 10.45 14.93 14.35
C LEU A 202 10.37 15.23 12.83
N GLU A 203 11.43 14.90 12.07
CA GLU A 203 11.44 14.99 10.61
C GLU A 203 10.77 13.79 9.95
N ILE A 204 10.79 12.63 10.64
CA ILE A 204 10.09 11.41 10.26
C ILE A 204 9.21 10.98 11.44
N THR A 205 7.94 10.74 11.18
CA THR A 205 7.00 10.23 12.18
C THR A 205 6.89 8.70 12.09
N PRO A 206 6.43 8.01 13.15
CA PRO A 206 6.13 6.58 13.08
C PRO A 206 5.15 6.23 11.96
N GLY A 207 4.15 7.08 11.72
CA GLY A 207 3.18 6.91 10.64
C GLY A 207 3.84 6.93 9.25
N ASP A 208 4.87 7.76 9.07
CA ASP A 208 5.67 7.81 7.83
C ASP A 208 6.39 6.48 7.56
N LEU A 209 6.74 5.73 8.59
CA LEU A 209 7.37 4.42 8.50
C LEU A 209 6.36 3.27 8.30
N GLY A 210 5.07 3.56 8.29
CA GLY A 210 4.01 2.54 8.22
C GLY A 210 3.83 1.79 9.54
N LEU A 211 4.39 2.32 10.62
CA LEU A 211 4.10 1.82 11.96
C LEU A 211 2.75 2.38 12.39
N GLU A 212 1.96 1.56 13.04
CA GLU A 212 0.74 2.04 13.68
C GLU A 212 1.14 3.06 14.74
N PRO A 213 0.73 4.32 14.62
CA PRO A 213 1.07 5.32 15.60
C PRO A 213 0.34 4.99 16.91
N CYS A 214 1.06 5.09 18.02
CA CYS A 214 0.42 5.04 19.31
C CYS A 214 -0.68 6.10 19.36
N SER A 215 -1.89 5.68 19.70
CA SER A 215 -3.02 6.57 19.88
C SER A 215 -3.69 6.28 21.21
N GLY A 216 -4.35 7.25 21.76
CA GLY A 216 -5.02 7.09 23.02
C GLY A 216 -5.95 8.25 23.35
N SER A 217 -6.67 8.11 24.43
CA SER A 217 -7.53 9.14 24.98
C SER A 217 -7.45 9.13 26.50
N LEU A 218 -7.71 10.29 27.08
CA LEU A 218 -7.85 10.47 28.53
C LEU A 218 -9.12 11.27 28.81
N VAL A 219 -9.92 10.76 29.70
CA VAL A 219 -11.09 11.50 30.27
C VAL A 219 -10.93 11.55 31.76
N VAL A 220 -11.06 12.75 32.32
CA VAL A 220 -11.05 12.98 33.75
C VAL A 220 -12.41 13.55 34.15
N THR A 221 -13.11 12.85 35.06
CA THR A 221 -14.42 13.25 35.54
C THR A 221 -14.37 13.48 37.02
N ASP A 222 -15.21 14.39 37.49
CA ASP A 222 -15.47 14.57 38.93
C ASP A 222 -16.33 13.42 39.44
N VAL A 223 -15.87 12.72 40.46
CA VAL A 223 -16.55 11.54 41.01
C VAL A 223 -17.90 11.88 41.65
N LYS A 224 -18.06 13.10 42.15
CA LYS A 224 -19.29 13.52 42.87
C LYS A 224 -20.33 14.09 41.92
N THR A 225 -19.91 14.88 40.91
CA THR A 225 -20.83 15.60 40.04
C THR A 225 -20.97 14.96 38.66
N GLY A 226 -20.00 14.12 38.24
CA GLY A 226 -19.93 13.58 36.90
C GLY A 226 -19.36 14.57 35.89
N ASP A 227 -19.00 15.78 36.29
CA ASP A 227 -18.44 16.78 35.34
C ASP A 227 -17.16 16.31 34.70
N VAL A 228 -17.04 16.53 33.40
CA VAL A 228 -15.80 16.28 32.65
C VAL A 228 -14.82 17.43 32.92
N LYS A 229 -13.75 17.15 33.63
CA LYS A 229 -12.68 18.11 33.94
C LYS A 229 -11.62 18.18 32.85
N ALA A 230 -11.36 17.09 32.16
CA ALA A 230 -10.47 17.04 30.99
C ALA A 230 -10.89 15.95 30.02
N MET A 231 -10.71 16.23 28.72
CA MET A 231 -10.93 15.29 27.66
C MET A 231 -9.80 15.48 26.61
N VAL A 232 -8.97 14.46 26.40
CA VAL A 232 -7.78 14.54 25.57
C VAL A 232 -7.78 13.42 24.53
N THR A 233 -7.47 13.77 23.31
CA THR A 233 -7.20 12.84 22.20
C THR A 233 -5.73 12.91 21.81
N TYR A 234 -5.06 11.77 21.64
CA TYR A 234 -3.70 11.70 21.10
C TYR A 234 -3.64 10.74 19.91
N PRO A 235 -2.96 11.07 18.80
CA PRO A 235 -2.47 12.40 18.49
C PRO A 235 -3.60 13.40 18.22
N SER A 236 -3.32 14.67 18.45
CA SER A 236 -4.23 15.78 18.20
C SER A 236 -3.72 16.64 17.03
N TYR A 237 -4.33 17.77 16.79
CA TYR A 237 -3.97 18.72 15.75
C TYR A 237 -3.83 20.13 16.30
N ASP A 238 -3.12 20.99 15.54
CA ASP A 238 -2.93 22.39 15.88
C ASP A 238 -4.12 23.23 15.42
N ASN A 239 -4.94 23.68 16.39
CA ASN A 239 -6.11 24.53 16.13
C ASN A 239 -5.76 25.84 15.43
N ASN A 240 -4.56 26.40 15.66
CA ASN A 240 -4.17 27.66 15.04
C ASN A 240 -4.04 27.54 13.51
N LYS A 241 -3.68 26.36 13.03
CA LYS A 241 -3.60 26.05 11.60
C LYS A 241 -4.95 25.78 10.95
N MET A 242 -5.98 25.58 11.76
CA MET A 242 -7.35 25.32 11.33
C MET A 242 -8.28 26.53 11.52
N ALA A 243 -7.87 27.51 12.33
CA ALA A 243 -8.66 28.71 12.62
C ALA A 243 -8.53 29.74 11.50
N ASN A 244 -9.59 30.51 11.26
CA ASN A 244 -9.71 31.59 10.27
C ASN A 244 -9.41 31.13 8.81
N LYS A 245 -8.13 31.05 8.43
CA LYS A 245 -7.69 30.52 7.13
C LYS A 245 -7.04 29.18 7.34
N VAL A 246 -7.72 28.12 6.88
CA VAL A 246 -7.22 26.74 6.99
C VAL A 246 -5.93 26.59 6.20
N ASP A 247 -4.87 26.09 6.83
CA ASP A 247 -3.66 25.65 6.17
C ASP A 247 -3.96 24.36 5.38
N SER A 248 -4.21 24.52 4.08
CA SER A 248 -4.61 23.41 3.20
C SER A 248 -3.55 22.31 3.08
N GLU A 249 -2.27 22.66 3.17
CA GLU A 249 -1.20 21.66 3.13
C GLU A 249 -1.16 20.85 4.42
N TYR A 250 -1.25 21.51 5.56
CA TYR A 250 -1.36 20.86 6.87
C TYR A 250 -2.60 19.98 6.94
N TYR A 251 -3.77 20.49 6.53
CA TYR A 251 -5.02 19.74 6.53
C TYR A 251 -4.93 18.45 5.70
N ASN A 252 -4.50 18.55 4.45
CA ASN A 252 -4.46 17.40 3.56
C ASN A 252 -3.36 16.39 3.93
N LYS A 253 -2.11 16.87 4.17
CA LYS A 253 -0.97 15.97 4.38
C LYS A 253 -0.85 15.46 5.82
N LYS A 254 -1.17 16.32 6.81
CA LYS A 254 -0.93 15.97 8.23
C LYS A 254 -2.18 15.49 8.95
N LEU A 255 -3.38 15.80 8.46
CA LEU A 255 -4.62 15.38 9.09
C LEU A 255 -5.35 14.31 8.30
N ILE A 256 -5.73 14.55 7.04
CA ILE A 256 -6.54 13.61 6.25
C ILE A 256 -5.73 12.37 5.83
N GLN A 257 -4.49 12.55 5.35
CA GLN A 257 -3.64 11.44 4.90
C GLN A 257 -2.87 10.76 6.05
N ASN A 258 -3.12 11.16 7.29
CA ASN A 258 -2.43 10.61 8.45
C ASN A 258 -3.15 9.36 8.98
N SER A 259 -2.48 8.22 8.95
CA SER A 259 -3.02 6.93 9.42
C SER A 259 -3.40 6.93 10.91
N SER A 260 -2.86 7.88 11.70
CA SER A 260 -3.24 8.05 13.10
C SER A 260 -4.56 8.79 13.33
N SER A 261 -5.22 9.24 12.26
CA SER A 261 -6.53 9.91 12.33
C SER A 261 -6.62 10.97 13.44
N PRO A 262 -5.82 12.06 13.38
CA PRO A 262 -5.75 13.07 14.44
C PRO A 262 -7.04 13.88 14.63
N LEU A 263 -7.94 13.86 13.63
CA LEU A 263 -9.27 14.48 13.71
C LEU A 263 -10.30 13.63 14.47
N LEU A 264 -10.00 12.36 14.76
CA LEU A 264 -10.93 11.48 15.46
C LEU A 264 -10.98 11.87 16.95
N ASN A 265 -12.17 12.23 17.44
CA ASN A 265 -12.42 12.42 18.88
C ASN A 265 -12.49 11.04 19.56
N ARG A 266 -11.34 10.52 19.98
CA ARG A 266 -11.23 9.18 20.55
C ARG A 266 -12.05 8.96 21.82
N PRO A 267 -12.09 9.91 22.77
CA PRO A 267 -12.90 9.74 23.98
C PRO A 267 -14.39 9.44 23.73
N THR A 268 -14.93 9.94 22.63
CA THR A 268 -16.37 9.83 22.32
C THR A 268 -16.70 8.91 21.15
N MET A 269 -15.73 8.59 20.31
CA MET A 269 -15.98 7.91 19.03
C MET A 269 -15.20 6.60 18.84
N GLN A 270 -14.20 6.32 19.69
CA GLN A 270 -13.39 5.11 19.54
C GLN A 270 -13.82 4.04 20.52
N GLU A 271 -14.22 2.89 19.99
CA GLU A 271 -14.50 1.69 20.78
C GLU A 271 -13.23 0.83 20.85
N MET A 272 -12.95 0.26 22.03
CA MET A 272 -11.81 -0.61 22.26
C MET A 272 -12.24 -1.78 23.14
N ALA A 273 -11.61 -2.95 22.90
CA ALA A 273 -11.78 -4.07 23.79
C ALA A 273 -11.26 -3.70 25.20
N PRO A 274 -12.04 -3.94 26.26
CA PRO A 274 -11.70 -3.51 27.64
C PRO A 274 -10.43 -4.18 28.18
N GLY A 275 -10.00 -5.29 27.58
CA GLY A 275 -8.82 -6.00 28.03
C GLY A 275 -8.90 -6.47 29.48
N SER A 276 -7.76 -6.34 30.26
CA SER A 276 -7.70 -6.78 31.65
C SER A 276 -8.66 -6.05 32.60
N THR A 277 -9.21 -4.90 32.19
CA THR A 277 -10.21 -4.18 33.00
C THR A 277 -11.51 -4.96 33.10
N PHE A 278 -11.78 -5.85 32.14
CA PHE A 278 -12.94 -6.73 32.15
C PHE A 278 -12.85 -7.86 33.21
N LYS A 279 -11.67 -8.08 33.81
CA LYS A 279 -11.50 -9.16 34.81
C LYS A 279 -12.20 -8.91 36.13
N VAL A 280 -12.70 -7.71 36.38
CA VAL A 280 -13.45 -7.35 37.61
C VAL A 280 -14.95 -7.65 37.47
N ILE A 281 -15.42 -8.02 36.29
CA ILE A 281 -16.78 -8.41 35.99
C ILE A 281 -16.83 -9.94 35.84
#